data_56f60c9642cb4a2ea5410badd607ee17
#
_entry.id   56f60c9642cb4a2ea5410badd607ee17
#
_cell.length_a   1.000
_cell.length_b   1.000
_cell.length_c   1.000
_cell.angle_alpha   90.00
_cell.angle_beta   90.00
_cell.angle_gamma   90.00
#
_symmetry.space_group_name_H-M   'P 1'
#
loop_
_entity.id
_entity.type
_entity.pdbx_description
1 polymer ?
#
loop_
_entity_poly.entity_id
_entity_poly.type
_entity_poly.pdbx_seq_one_letter_code
_entity_poly.pdbx_strand_id
1 'polypeptide(L)'
;MGRKAVIAATAIGSGTYVYGVYVLKNTKAADGKPVNDSVEWVGGGGDLTMLGGLKAGKFDAIMAVPEWQSKAVGQGFGQPIYDVQDEKSWNRVFGGPIPVTVGYTLKETIEKSPDLVQGYVNACYRAQQWIRKAKDDEVVDLLQKPYLSTYTREDILESVRYYRTIFDWDFIVEEKDYERGMKVWVPLALERPIPFKQAVDMSFVKKAQAKYK
;
A
#
# COMPACT_ATOMS: atom_id res chain seq x y z
N MET A 1 -4.12 21.40 28.05
CA MET A 1 -4.07 20.20 27.19
C MET A 1 -3.83 20.67 25.76
N GLY A 2 -2.81 20.17 25.08
CA GLY A 2 -2.56 20.48 23.67
C GLY A 2 -3.67 19.90 22.75
N ARG A 3 -3.82 20.45 21.54
CA ARG A 3 -4.70 19.85 20.52
C ARG A 3 -4.24 18.44 20.15
N LYS A 4 -5.15 17.62 19.66
CA LYS A 4 -4.78 16.35 19.04
C LYS A 4 -3.94 16.60 17.78
N ALA A 5 -2.97 15.73 17.54
CA ALA A 5 -2.24 15.74 16.28
C ALA A 5 -3.17 15.28 15.14
N VAL A 6 -3.13 15.98 14.02
CA VAL A 6 -3.93 15.66 12.82
C VAL A 6 -3.11 14.80 11.89
N ILE A 7 -3.59 13.59 11.64
CA ILE A 7 -2.93 12.65 10.71
C ILE A 7 -3.82 12.43 9.50
N ALA A 8 -3.28 12.64 8.30
CA ALA A 8 -4.03 12.42 7.07
C ALA A 8 -3.75 11.03 6.47
N ALA A 9 -4.83 10.36 6.10
CA ALA A 9 -4.84 9.21 5.20
C ALA A 9 -5.45 9.63 3.85
N THR A 10 -5.33 8.83 2.81
CA THR A 10 -5.94 9.16 1.51
C THR A 10 -7.45 9.37 1.62
N ALA A 11 -8.12 8.54 2.40
CA ALA A 11 -9.52 8.72 2.80
C ALA A 11 -9.76 7.96 4.12
N ILE A 12 -10.75 8.36 4.89
CA ILE A 12 -11.21 7.56 6.03
C ILE A 12 -11.79 6.23 5.50
N GLY A 13 -11.34 5.12 6.08
CA GLY A 13 -11.69 3.76 5.61
C GLY A 13 -10.79 3.22 4.50
N SER A 14 -9.87 4.01 3.93
CA SER A 14 -8.89 3.54 2.95
C SER A 14 -7.84 2.61 3.57
N GLY A 15 -7.06 1.92 2.72
CA GLY A 15 -5.94 1.10 3.19
C GLY A 15 -4.94 1.89 4.04
N THR A 16 -4.57 3.11 3.62
CA THR A 16 -3.67 3.98 4.39
C THR A 16 -4.23 4.31 5.78
N TYR A 17 -5.54 4.57 5.88
CA TYR A 17 -6.22 4.76 7.15
C TYR A 17 -6.17 3.50 8.03
N VAL A 18 -6.56 2.36 7.50
CA VAL A 18 -6.64 1.08 8.24
C VAL A 18 -5.27 0.69 8.79
N TYR A 19 -4.23 0.74 7.96
CA TYR A 19 -2.87 0.41 8.41
C TYR A 19 -2.31 1.42 9.40
N GLY A 20 -2.54 2.71 9.19
CA GLY A 20 -2.12 3.75 10.12
C GLY A 20 -2.78 3.62 11.49
N VAL A 21 -4.09 3.41 11.53
CA VAL A 21 -4.83 3.16 12.79
C VAL A 21 -4.32 1.89 13.48
N TYR A 22 -4.06 0.82 12.72
CA TYR A 22 -3.53 -0.41 13.29
C TYR A 22 -2.17 -0.19 13.97
N VAL A 23 -1.25 0.49 13.28
CA VAL A 23 0.08 0.84 13.83
C VAL A 23 -0.07 1.63 15.12
N LEU A 24 -0.87 2.72 15.10
CA LEU A 24 -0.98 3.63 16.25
C LEU A 24 -1.78 3.03 17.42
N LYS A 25 -2.72 2.12 17.17
CA LYS A 25 -3.38 1.35 18.24
C LYS A 25 -2.43 0.38 18.93
N ASN A 26 -1.45 -0.15 18.21
CA ASN A 26 -0.45 -1.07 18.76
C ASN A 26 0.82 -0.37 19.26
N THR A 27 0.92 0.95 19.10
CA THR A 27 2.01 1.78 19.65
C THR A 27 1.55 2.46 20.92
N LYS A 28 2.37 2.36 21.99
CA LYS A 28 2.06 2.96 23.30
C LYS A 28 2.75 4.32 23.44
N ALA A 29 2.00 5.31 23.93
CA ALA A 29 2.54 6.59 24.39
C ALA A 29 3.22 6.44 25.76
N ALA A 30 3.86 7.49 26.24
CA ALA A 30 4.57 7.48 27.52
C ALA A 30 3.64 7.18 28.73
N ASP A 31 2.35 7.51 28.62
CA ASP A 31 1.33 7.22 29.62
C ASP A 31 0.75 5.79 29.53
N GLY A 32 1.28 4.96 28.62
CA GLY A 32 0.85 3.59 28.40
C GLY A 32 -0.38 3.40 27.53
N LYS A 33 -1.06 4.49 27.13
CA LYS A 33 -2.23 4.44 26.23
C LYS A 33 -1.83 4.27 24.77
N PRO A 34 -2.72 3.74 23.92
CA PRO A 34 -2.48 3.73 22.48
C PRO A 34 -2.28 5.15 21.92
N VAL A 35 -1.27 5.35 21.08
CA VAL A 35 -1.02 6.64 20.43
C VAL A 35 -2.22 7.09 19.62
N ASN A 36 -2.99 6.14 19.07
CA ASN A 36 -4.20 6.42 18.30
C ASN A 36 -5.24 7.27 19.07
N ASP A 37 -5.29 7.19 20.40
CA ASP A 37 -6.25 7.93 21.22
C ASP A 37 -5.91 9.43 21.28
N SER A 38 -4.66 9.79 20.96
CA SER A 38 -4.13 11.16 21.00
C SER A 38 -4.14 11.86 19.64
N VAL A 39 -4.66 11.21 18.59
CA VAL A 39 -4.66 11.74 17.23
C VAL A 39 -6.08 11.92 16.68
N GLU A 40 -6.19 12.75 15.66
CA GLU A 40 -7.36 12.92 14.82
C GLU A 40 -7.02 12.49 13.39
N TRP A 41 -7.84 11.61 12.80
CA TRP A 41 -7.67 11.16 11.43
C TRP A 41 -8.54 11.94 10.47
N VAL A 42 -7.95 12.37 9.35
CA VAL A 42 -8.66 13.10 8.29
C VAL A 42 -8.40 12.48 6.92
N GLY A 43 -9.32 12.68 5.97
CA GLY A 43 -9.10 12.37 4.56
C GLY A 43 -8.28 13.48 3.90
N GLY A 44 -7.09 13.16 3.42
CA GLY A 44 -6.17 14.13 2.80
C GLY A 44 -6.15 14.09 1.26
N GLY A 45 -6.81 13.11 0.64
CA GLY A 45 -6.86 12.98 -0.82
C GLY A 45 -5.63 12.31 -1.42
N GLY A 46 -5.18 12.77 -2.58
CA GLY A 46 -4.03 12.25 -3.30
C GLY A 46 -2.71 12.91 -2.91
N ASP A 47 -1.64 12.60 -3.67
CA ASP A 47 -0.27 13.03 -3.42
C ASP A 47 -0.11 14.55 -3.24
N LEU A 48 -0.65 15.33 -4.18
CA LEU A 48 -0.52 16.81 -4.15
C LEU A 48 -1.18 17.43 -2.91
N THR A 49 -2.37 16.93 -2.54
CA THR A 49 -3.11 17.43 -1.36
C THR A 49 -2.48 16.97 -0.06
N MET A 50 -2.01 15.72 -0.01
CA MET A 50 -1.35 15.14 1.17
C MET A 50 -0.02 15.85 1.45
N LEU A 51 0.86 15.91 0.45
CA LEU A 51 2.16 16.58 0.57
C LEU A 51 2.03 18.08 0.77
N GLY A 52 1.12 18.72 0.04
CA GLY A 52 0.84 20.16 0.20
C GLY A 52 0.27 20.49 1.59
N GLY A 53 -0.60 19.65 2.12
CA GLY A 53 -1.16 19.80 3.47
C GLY A 53 -0.12 19.64 4.57
N LEU A 54 0.78 18.64 4.42
CA LEU A 54 1.90 18.46 5.35
C LEU A 54 2.84 19.66 5.30
N LYS A 55 3.26 20.09 4.11
CA LYS A 55 4.15 21.25 3.93
C LYS A 55 3.57 22.56 4.48
N ALA A 56 2.26 22.70 4.37
CA ALA A 56 1.53 23.89 4.89
C ALA A 56 1.17 23.81 6.38
N GLY A 57 1.52 22.71 7.07
CA GLY A 57 1.20 22.50 8.48
C GLY A 57 -0.30 22.27 8.76
N LYS A 58 -1.11 21.92 7.73
CA LYS A 58 -2.50 21.52 7.91
C LYS A 58 -2.62 20.13 8.54
N PHE A 59 -1.67 19.26 8.24
CA PHE A 59 -1.50 17.95 8.83
C PHE A 59 -0.19 17.91 9.61
N ASP A 60 -0.21 17.31 10.79
CA ASP A 60 1.01 17.07 11.58
C ASP A 60 1.78 15.86 11.07
N ALA A 61 1.06 14.89 10.48
CA ALA A 61 1.64 13.73 9.82
C ALA A 61 0.72 13.23 8.68
N ILE A 62 1.28 12.42 7.80
CA ILE A 62 0.54 11.75 6.73
C ILE A 62 0.94 10.27 6.66
N MET A 63 0.03 9.44 6.19
CA MET A 63 0.37 8.09 5.73
C MET A 63 0.96 8.20 4.33
N ALA A 64 2.25 7.95 4.22
CA ALA A 64 2.99 8.12 2.98
C ALA A 64 3.29 6.78 2.29
N VAL A 65 3.39 6.82 0.98
CA VAL A 65 4.03 5.80 0.14
C VAL A 65 5.48 6.22 -0.17
N PRO A 66 6.35 5.32 -0.65
CA PRO A 66 7.79 5.61 -0.80
C PRO A 66 8.11 6.91 -1.52
N GLU A 67 7.48 7.16 -2.68
CA GLU A 67 7.69 8.36 -3.47
C GLU A 67 7.28 9.66 -2.75
N TRP A 68 6.27 9.61 -1.88
CA TRP A 68 5.87 10.77 -1.07
C TRP A 68 6.87 11.03 0.05
N GLN A 69 7.36 9.95 0.69
CA GLN A 69 8.38 10.04 1.71
C GLN A 69 9.67 10.62 1.14
N SER A 70 10.18 10.08 0.03
CA SER A 70 11.37 10.57 -0.65
C SER A 70 11.26 12.07 -0.97
N LYS A 71 10.14 12.49 -1.56
CA LYS A 71 9.87 13.90 -1.88
C LYS A 71 9.82 14.80 -0.63
N ALA A 72 9.14 14.37 0.43
CA ALA A 72 9.05 15.16 1.66
C ALA A 72 10.42 15.32 2.34
N VAL A 73 11.19 14.25 2.42
CA VAL A 73 12.55 14.26 2.99
C VAL A 73 13.50 15.06 2.11
N GLY A 74 13.55 14.81 0.80
CA GLY A 74 14.42 15.50 -0.15
C GLY A 74 14.17 17.01 -0.20
N GLN A 75 12.94 17.47 0.01
CA GLN A 75 12.58 18.88 0.09
C GLN A 75 12.63 19.47 1.51
N GLY A 76 12.99 18.68 2.52
CA GLY A 76 13.21 19.14 3.90
C GLY A 76 11.97 19.55 4.67
N PHE A 77 10.73 19.13 4.25
CA PHE A 77 9.50 19.48 4.97
C PHE A 77 8.85 18.30 5.70
N GLY A 78 9.47 17.11 5.66
CA GLY A 78 8.99 15.93 6.37
C GLY A 78 10.10 14.96 6.69
N GLN A 79 9.84 14.08 7.65
CA GLN A 79 10.73 12.96 8.01
C GLN A 79 9.90 11.76 8.43
N PRO A 80 10.37 10.51 8.22
CA PRO A 80 9.67 9.33 8.69
C PRO A 80 9.62 9.32 10.23
N ILE A 81 8.43 9.16 10.79
CA ILE A 81 8.23 8.97 12.24
C ILE A 81 8.15 7.48 12.55
N TYR A 82 7.52 6.75 11.65
CA TYR A 82 7.33 5.31 11.74
C TYR A 82 7.53 4.70 10.36
N ASP A 83 8.61 3.98 10.19
CA ASP A 83 8.96 3.36 8.92
C ASP A 83 8.73 1.84 9.00
N VAL A 84 7.97 1.30 8.05
CA VAL A 84 7.70 -0.13 7.90
C VAL A 84 8.18 -0.64 6.53
N GLN A 85 9.04 0.11 5.85
CA GLN A 85 9.53 -0.26 4.53
C GLN A 85 10.51 -1.46 4.59
N ASP A 86 11.24 -1.62 5.69
CA ASP A 86 12.08 -2.80 5.86
C ASP A 86 11.29 -4.00 6.44
N GLU A 87 11.68 -5.20 6.03
CA GLU A 87 11.01 -6.44 6.41
C GLU A 87 10.95 -6.65 7.93
N LYS A 88 12.00 -6.28 8.66
CA LYS A 88 12.06 -6.42 10.11
C LYS A 88 11.03 -5.53 10.80
N SER A 89 10.93 -4.28 10.40
CA SER A 89 9.94 -3.32 10.92
C SER A 89 8.52 -3.73 10.55
N TRP A 90 8.31 -4.19 9.31
CA TRP A 90 7.03 -4.74 8.87
C TRP A 90 6.62 -5.95 9.72
N ASN A 91 7.51 -6.94 9.86
CA ASN A 91 7.23 -8.16 10.60
C ASN A 91 6.95 -7.90 12.09
N ARG A 92 7.63 -6.92 12.68
CA ARG A 92 7.38 -6.51 14.07
C ARG A 92 5.94 -5.99 14.27
N VAL A 93 5.37 -5.31 13.28
CA VAL A 93 4.02 -4.73 13.35
C VAL A 93 2.97 -5.73 12.96
N PHE A 94 3.16 -6.39 11.84
CA PHE A 94 2.13 -7.21 11.18
C PHE A 94 2.35 -8.72 11.35
N GLY A 95 3.50 -9.14 11.84
CA GLY A 95 3.85 -10.55 12.08
C GLY A 95 4.21 -11.33 10.82
N GLY A 96 4.43 -10.67 9.69
CA GLY A 96 4.79 -11.23 8.40
C GLY A 96 4.06 -10.58 7.22
N PRO A 97 4.22 -11.09 6.00
CA PRO A 97 3.57 -10.59 4.81
C PRO A 97 2.04 -10.59 4.94
N ILE A 98 1.42 -9.55 4.41
CA ILE A 98 -0.03 -9.43 4.21
C ILE A 98 -0.29 -8.87 2.80
N PRO A 99 -1.33 -9.32 2.08
CA PRO A 99 -1.64 -8.81 0.76
C PRO A 99 -2.21 -7.39 0.85
N VAL A 100 -1.38 -6.39 0.54
CA VAL A 100 -1.73 -4.96 0.65
C VAL A 100 -2.29 -4.42 -0.64
N THR A 101 -1.64 -4.75 -1.78
CA THR A 101 -2.04 -4.27 -3.10
C THR A 101 -2.47 -5.45 -3.94
N VAL A 102 -3.76 -5.53 -4.23
CA VAL A 102 -4.38 -6.63 -4.98
C VAL A 102 -5.32 -6.08 -6.05
N GLY A 103 -5.48 -6.82 -7.15
CA GLY A 103 -6.57 -6.59 -8.09
C GLY A 103 -7.88 -7.17 -7.53
N TYR A 104 -8.97 -6.41 -7.57
CA TYR A 104 -10.28 -6.89 -7.14
C TYR A 104 -11.37 -6.47 -8.11
N THR A 105 -12.44 -7.26 -8.15
CA THR A 105 -13.62 -6.99 -8.96
C THR A 105 -14.87 -7.61 -8.31
N LEU A 106 -16.04 -7.29 -8.83
CA LEU A 106 -17.28 -7.89 -8.37
C LEU A 106 -17.38 -9.36 -8.84
N LYS A 107 -18.01 -10.20 -8.03
CA LYS A 107 -18.32 -11.59 -8.40
C LYS A 107 -19.08 -11.67 -9.72
N GLU A 108 -20.06 -10.79 -9.89
CA GLU A 108 -20.83 -10.68 -11.13
C GLU A 108 -19.95 -10.42 -12.37
N THR A 109 -18.89 -9.61 -12.23
CA THR A 109 -17.93 -9.37 -13.34
C THR A 109 -17.17 -10.64 -13.69
N ILE A 110 -16.77 -11.41 -12.68
CA ILE A 110 -16.11 -12.71 -12.89
C ILE A 110 -17.04 -13.67 -13.64
N GLU A 111 -18.30 -13.72 -13.25
CA GLU A 111 -19.29 -14.63 -13.84
C GLU A 111 -19.71 -14.21 -15.28
N LYS A 112 -19.93 -12.91 -15.51
CA LYS A 112 -20.44 -12.41 -16.80
C LYS A 112 -19.35 -12.08 -17.82
N SER A 113 -18.14 -11.78 -17.37
CA SER A 113 -17.05 -11.32 -18.22
C SER A 113 -15.70 -11.92 -17.81
N PRO A 114 -15.57 -13.26 -17.72
CA PRO A 114 -14.35 -13.92 -17.26
C PRO A 114 -13.15 -13.62 -18.17
N ASP A 115 -13.37 -13.41 -19.47
CA ASP A 115 -12.30 -13.06 -20.41
C ASP A 115 -11.71 -11.67 -20.14
N LEU A 116 -12.55 -10.70 -19.74
CA LEU A 116 -12.09 -9.39 -19.32
C LEU A 116 -11.20 -9.49 -18.08
N VAL A 117 -11.64 -10.26 -17.08
CA VAL A 117 -10.86 -10.49 -15.85
C VAL A 117 -9.54 -11.18 -16.18
N GLN A 118 -9.58 -12.21 -17.05
CA GLN A 118 -8.35 -12.89 -17.48
C GLN A 118 -7.42 -11.95 -18.25
N GLY A 119 -7.96 -11.09 -19.11
CA GLY A 119 -7.20 -10.09 -19.85
C GLY A 119 -6.47 -9.12 -18.91
N TYR A 120 -7.16 -8.62 -17.89
CA TYR A 120 -6.58 -7.76 -16.85
C TYR A 120 -5.46 -8.47 -16.08
N VAL A 121 -5.72 -9.68 -15.57
CA VAL A 121 -4.71 -10.47 -14.83
C VAL A 121 -3.49 -10.78 -15.70
N ASN A 122 -3.70 -11.13 -16.98
CA ASN A 122 -2.61 -11.35 -17.93
C ASN A 122 -1.75 -10.09 -18.12
N ALA A 123 -2.37 -8.92 -18.23
CA ALA A 123 -1.65 -7.66 -18.40
C ALA A 123 -0.82 -7.33 -17.15
N CYS A 124 -1.40 -7.44 -15.96
CA CYS A 124 -0.71 -7.19 -14.69
C CYS A 124 0.44 -8.17 -14.47
N TYR A 125 0.22 -9.48 -14.72
CA TYR A 125 1.25 -10.50 -14.59
C TYR A 125 2.44 -10.24 -15.54
N ARG A 126 2.15 -9.96 -16.81
CA ARG A 126 3.18 -9.61 -17.80
C ARG A 126 3.96 -8.36 -17.44
N ALA A 127 3.26 -7.32 -16.97
CA ALA A 127 3.90 -6.08 -16.53
C ALA A 127 4.86 -6.35 -15.36
N GLN A 128 4.42 -7.12 -14.37
CA GLN A 128 5.26 -7.47 -13.22
C GLN A 128 6.47 -8.32 -13.65
N GLN A 129 6.30 -9.31 -14.55
CA GLN A 129 7.42 -10.10 -15.07
C GLN A 129 8.40 -9.26 -15.91
N TRP A 130 7.89 -8.22 -16.62
CA TRP A 130 8.75 -7.28 -17.31
C TRP A 130 9.53 -6.40 -16.30
N ILE A 131 8.87 -5.84 -15.29
CA ILE A 131 9.53 -5.07 -14.22
C ILE A 131 10.63 -5.91 -13.56
N ARG A 132 10.39 -7.21 -13.32
CA ARG A 132 11.37 -8.12 -12.72
C ARG A 132 12.68 -8.19 -13.51
N LYS A 133 12.61 -8.11 -14.85
CA LYS A 133 13.74 -8.30 -15.77
C LYS A 133 14.36 -7.00 -16.27
N ALA A 134 13.57 -5.93 -16.34
CA ALA A 134 14.00 -4.63 -16.84
C ALA A 134 15.02 -3.98 -15.89
N LYS A 135 15.88 -3.13 -16.42
CA LYS A 135 16.74 -2.26 -15.59
C LYS A 135 15.89 -1.20 -14.91
N ASP A 136 16.35 -0.74 -13.74
CA ASP A 136 15.64 0.32 -13.00
C ASP A 136 15.37 1.55 -13.87
N ASP A 137 16.36 2.00 -14.62
CA ASP A 137 16.23 3.14 -15.52
C ASP A 137 15.16 2.96 -16.60
N GLU A 138 15.00 1.76 -17.15
CA GLU A 138 13.97 1.45 -18.15
C GLU A 138 12.56 1.57 -17.54
N VAL A 139 12.40 1.15 -16.27
CA VAL A 139 11.14 1.28 -15.55
C VAL A 139 10.84 2.75 -15.27
N VAL A 140 11.85 3.51 -14.82
CA VAL A 140 11.72 4.96 -14.56
C VAL A 140 11.35 5.71 -15.84
N ASP A 141 12.03 5.44 -16.96
CA ASP A 141 11.76 6.11 -18.25
C ASP A 141 10.33 5.85 -18.74
N LEU A 142 9.82 4.61 -18.52
CA LEU A 142 8.45 4.26 -18.89
C LEU A 142 7.42 4.98 -18.02
N LEU A 143 7.69 5.16 -16.72
CA LEU A 143 6.70 5.68 -15.77
C LEU A 143 6.74 7.20 -15.62
N GLN A 144 7.90 7.82 -15.68
CA GLN A 144 8.08 9.23 -15.30
C GLN A 144 7.21 10.17 -16.11
N LYS A 145 7.37 10.17 -17.43
CA LYS A 145 6.69 11.16 -18.28
C LYS A 145 5.17 11.01 -18.32
N PRO A 146 4.61 9.80 -18.52
CA PRO A 146 3.16 9.66 -18.65
C PRO A 146 2.40 9.60 -17.31
N TYR A 147 3.03 9.17 -16.23
CA TYR A 147 2.31 8.84 -14.98
C TYR A 147 2.84 9.55 -13.74
N LEU A 148 4.14 9.85 -13.67
CA LEU A 148 4.82 10.37 -12.50
C LEU A 148 5.57 11.67 -12.78
N SER A 149 5.03 12.53 -13.66
CA SER A 149 5.70 13.76 -14.12
C SER A 149 5.95 14.80 -13.02
N THR A 150 5.31 14.68 -11.86
CA THR A 150 5.49 15.57 -10.71
C THR A 150 6.62 15.14 -9.78
N TYR A 151 7.25 14.00 -10.05
CA TYR A 151 8.36 13.43 -9.28
C TYR A 151 9.68 13.56 -10.04
N THR A 152 10.76 13.70 -9.29
CA THR A 152 12.11 13.63 -9.88
C THR A 152 12.43 12.20 -10.30
N ARG A 153 13.40 12.05 -11.20
CA ARG A 153 13.91 10.73 -11.59
C ARG A 153 14.38 9.92 -10.38
N GLU A 154 15.03 10.59 -9.42
CA GLU A 154 15.56 9.96 -8.21
C GLU A 154 14.44 9.44 -7.31
N ASP A 155 13.39 10.23 -7.07
CA ASP A 155 12.21 9.79 -6.28
C ASP A 155 11.60 8.51 -6.86
N ILE A 156 11.48 8.43 -8.19
CA ILE A 156 10.91 7.26 -8.88
C ILE A 156 11.87 6.08 -8.79
N LEU A 157 13.17 6.31 -8.95
CA LEU A 157 14.19 5.27 -8.89
C LEU A 157 14.24 4.60 -7.51
N GLU A 158 14.19 5.39 -6.43
CA GLU A 158 14.10 4.87 -5.06
C GLU A 158 12.83 4.03 -4.89
N SER A 159 11.69 4.50 -5.39
CA SER A 159 10.43 3.76 -5.34
C SER A 159 10.52 2.44 -6.13
N VAL A 160 11.08 2.43 -7.33
CA VAL A 160 11.27 1.21 -8.13
C VAL A 160 12.12 0.19 -7.37
N ARG A 161 13.22 0.63 -6.77
CA ARG A 161 14.10 -0.24 -5.97
C ARG A 161 13.36 -0.83 -4.77
N TYR A 162 12.61 0.01 -4.06
CA TYR A 162 11.80 -0.45 -2.92
C TYR A 162 10.73 -1.45 -3.34
N TYR A 163 9.90 -1.14 -4.34
CA TYR A 163 8.82 -2.04 -4.77
C TYR A 163 9.34 -3.39 -5.28
N ARG A 164 10.55 -3.44 -5.85
CA ARG A 164 11.19 -4.70 -6.23
C ARG A 164 11.46 -5.62 -5.05
N THR A 165 11.63 -5.10 -3.85
CA THR A 165 11.89 -5.90 -2.64
C THR A 165 10.63 -6.51 -2.04
N ILE A 166 9.45 -5.99 -2.39
CA ILE A 166 8.17 -6.38 -1.78
C ILE A 166 7.19 -7.05 -2.75
N PHE A 167 7.49 -7.07 -4.05
CA PHE A 167 6.62 -7.74 -5.02
C PHE A 167 6.68 -9.26 -4.88
N ASP A 168 5.50 -9.88 -4.77
CA ASP A 168 5.35 -11.32 -4.98
C ASP A 168 5.42 -11.61 -6.48
N TRP A 169 6.59 -12.04 -6.94
CA TRP A 169 6.88 -12.24 -8.37
C TRP A 169 6.11 -13.39 -9.01
N ASP A 170 5.52 -14.27 -8.23
CA ASP A 170 4.60 -15.30 -8.70
C ASP A 170 3.13 -14.83 -8.77
N PHE A 171 2.84 -13.63 -8.22
CA PHE A 171 1.51 -13.03 -8.23
C PHE A 171 0.46 -13.82 -7.43
N ILE A 172 0.90 -14.61 -6.46
CA ILE A 172 0.05 -15.48 -5.65
C ILE A 172 -0.26 -14.83 -4.30
N VAL A 173 -1.52 -14.81 -3.92
CA VAL A 173 -1.94 -14.50 -2.55
C VAL A 173 -1.99 -15.81 -1.77
N GLU A 174 -1.10 -15.97 -0.81
CA GLU A 174 -1.06 -17.13 0.07
C GLU A 174 -2.16 -17.04 1.15
N GLU A 175 -2.83 -18.16 1.44
CA GLU A 175 -3.91 -18.21 2.43
C GLU A 175 -3.42 -17.76 3.83
N LYS A 176 -2.21 -18.19 4.23
CA LYS A 176 -1.60 -17.79 5.52
C LYS A 176 -1.40 -16.28 5.66
N ASP A 177 -1.06 -15.58 4.55
CA ASP A 177 -0.82 -14.16 4.54
C ASP A 177 -2.13 -13.37 4.49
N TYR A 178 -3.13 -13.90 3.79
CA TYR A 178 -4.50 -13.40 3.84
C TYR A 178 -5.10 -13.51 5.26
N GLU A 179 -4.97 -14.65 5.93
CA GLU A 179 -5.43 -14.85 7.29
C GLU A 179 -4.73 -13.91 8.29
N ARG A 180 -3.44 -13.61 8.06
CA ARG A 180 -2.72 -12.59 8.82
C ARG A 180 -3.33 -11.21 8.61
N GLY A 181 -3.65 -10.86 7.37
CA GLY A 181 -4.34 -9.62 7.01
C GLY A 181 -5.70 -9.49 7.69
N MET A 182 -6.46 -10.57 7.84
CA MET A 182 -7.74 -10.57 8.56
C MET A 182 -7.63 -10.04 9.99
N LYS A 183 -6.50 -10.28 10.68
CA LYS A 183 -6.26 -9.75 12.04
C LYS A 183 -6.17 -8.22 12.08
N VAL A 184 -5.78 -7.62 10.96
CA VAL A 184 -5.72 -6.16 10.77
C VAL A 184 -7.06 -5.62 10.29
N TRP A 185 -7.68 -6.27 9.30
CA TRP A 185 -8.83 -5.71 8.59
C TRP A 185 -10.15 -5.89 9.34
N VAL A 186 -10.37 -7.06 10.01
CA VAL A 186 -11.62 -7.32 10.71
C VAL A 186 -11.90 -6.27 11.79
N PRO A 187 -10.98 -5.95 12.71
CA PRO A 187 -11.28 -5.00 13.78
C PRO A 187 -11.41 -3.54 13.32
N LEU A 188 -11.04 -3.23 12.06
CA LEU A 188 -10.93 -1.85 11.59
C LEU A 188 -11.76 -1.52 10.34
N ALA A 189 -12.08 -2.53 9.51
CA ALA A 189 -12.67 -2.29 8.20
C ALA A 189 -13.73 -3.32 7.79
N LEU A 190 -13.82 -4.46 8.44
CA LEU A 190 -14.76 -5.52 8.09
C LEU A 190 -15.69 -5.83 9.26
N GLU A 191 -16.95 -6.11 8.95
CA GLU A 191 -17.92 -6.51 9.97
C GLU A 191 -17.68 -7.93 10.51
N ARG A 192 -17.09 -8.79 9.69
CA ARG A 192 -16.78 -10.19 10.02
C ARG A 192 -15.63 -10.72 9.18
N PRO A 193 -14.96 -11.79 9.63
CA PRO A 193 -13.99 -12.49 8.80
C PRO A 193 -14.62 -13.06 7.53
N ILE A 194 -13.92 -12.95 6.40
CA ILE A 194 -14.32 -13.53 5.13
C ILE A 194 -13.36 -14.70 4.85
N PRO A 195 -13.85 -15.93 4.61
CA PRO A 195 -12.99 -17.06 4.30
C PRO A 195 -12.17 -16.83 3.03
N PHE A 196 -10.91 -17.27 3.01
CA PHE A 196 -9.99 -17.12 1.87
C PHE A 196 -10.63 -17.56 0.55
N LYS A 197 -11.18 -18.75 0.49
CA LYS A 197 -11.83 -19.33 -0.71
C LYS A 197 -13.04 -18.53 -1.22
N GLN A 198 -13.61 -17.66 -0.38
CA GLN A 198 -14.72 -16.80 -0.77
C GLN A 198 -14.22 -15.46 -1.34
N ALA A 199 -13.07 -14.99 -0.89
CA ALA A 199 -12.52 -13.68 -1.24
C ALA A 199 -11.47 -13.74 -2.35
N VAL A 200 -10.76 -14.86 -2.51
CA VAL A 200 -9.57 -14.97 -3.35
C VAL A 200 -9.75 -16.07 -4.40
N ASP A 201 -9.64 -15.70 -5.66
CA ASP A 201 -9.63 -16.63 -6.80
C ASP A 201 -8.31 -16.54 -7.55
N MET A 202 -7.44 -17.53 -7.30
CA MET A 202 -6.13 -17.64 -7.96
C MET A 202 -6.18 -18.37 -9.30
N SER A 203 -7.35 -18.79 -9.80
CA SER A 203 -7.47 -19.54 -11.05
C SER A 203 -6.99 -18.73 -12.26
N PHE A 204 -7.27 -17.43 -12.28
CA PHE A 204 -6.84 -16.51 -13.35
C PHE A 204 -5.32 -16.30 -13.35
N VAL A 205 -4.70 -16.21 -12.17
CA VAL A 205 -3.25 -16.09 -12.03
C VAL A 205 -2.56 -17.36 -12.52
N LYS A 206 -3.05 -18.55 -12.14
CA LYS A 206 -2.51 -19.83 -12.60
C LYS A 206 -2.57 -19.97 -14.12
N LYS A 207 -3.66 -19.51 -14.76
CA LYS A 207 -3.77 -19.48 -16.23
C LYS A 207 -2.75 -18.52 -16.86
N ALA A 208 -2.54 -17.33 -16.25
CA ALA A 208 -1.56 -16.36 -16.72
C ALA A 208 -0.13 -16.94 -16.61
N GLN A 209 0.21 -17.55 -15.47
CA GLN A 209 1.50 -18.24 -15.27
C GLN A 209 1.75 -19.34 -16.30
N ALA A 210 0.73 -20.16 -16.59
CA ALA A 210 0.85 -21.23 -17.58
C ALA A 210 1.07 -20.68 -19.00
N LYS A 211 0.47 -19.54 -19.32
CA LYS A 211 0.54 -18.91 -20.65
C LYS A 211 1.83 -18.13 -20.91
N TYR A 212 2.41 -17.51 -19.86
CA TYR A 212 3.54 -16.57 -20.00
C TYR A 212 4.78 -17.03 -19.20
N LYS A 213 5.05 -18.32 -19.24
CA LYS A 213 6.28 -18.91 -18.66
C LYS A 213 7.54 -18.37 -19.31
#